data_ef41299bbc51a0762e19b3e74320ab85
#
_entry.id   ef41299bbc51a0762e19b3e74320ab85
#
_cell.length_a   1.000
_cell.length_b   1.000
_cell.length_c   1.000
_cell.angle_alpha   90.00
_cell.angle_beta   90.00
_cell.angle_gamma   90.00
#
_symmetry.space_group_name_H-M   'P 1'
#
loop_
_entity.id
_entity.type
_entity.pdbx_description
1 polymer ?
#
loop_
_entity_poly.entity_id
_entity_poly.type
_entity_poly.pdbx_seq_one_letter_code
_entity_poly.pdbx_strand_id
1 'polypeptide(L)'
;ITINGNLITTSNNYIDLALSTGINIIEVKTDKDCQGIYEETIFISEDIMLSPNPVKSSSTLWVGGNDQNVNMTLFDITGKVIWTRNEQVPYSRSVNVPFSNVRSGLYILKVDSKTIKKSIKVIKE
;
A
#
# COMPACT_ATOMS: atom_id res chain seq x y z
N ILE A 1 17.57 -9.60 -11.99
CA ILE A 1 16.47 -9.38 -11.04
C ILE A 1 17.05 -8.78 -9.76
N THR A 2 16.46 -7.68 -9.34
CA THR A 2 16.84 -7.02 -8.09
C THR A 2 15.63 -7.04 -7.15
N ILE A 3 15.85 -7.48 -5.91
CA ILE A 3 14.82 -7.48 -4.87
C ILE A 3 15.34 -6.63 -3.72
N ASN A 4 14.65 -5.53 -3.42
CA ASN A 4 15.02 -4.60 -2.35
C ASN A 4 16.51 -4.18 -2.43
N GLY A 5 17.01 -3.97 -3.64
CA GLY A 5 18.38 -3.59 -3.91
C GLY A 5 19.40 -4.74 -4.01
N ASN A 6 19.00 -5.98 -3.78
CA ASN A 6 19.87 -7.15 -3.86
C ASN A 6 19.77 -7.83 -5.23
N LEU A 7 20.87 -7.93 -5.93
CA LEU A 7 20.91 -8.54 -7.27
C LEU A 7 20.83 -10.06 -7.20
N ILE A 8 19.92 -10.63 -7.98
CA ILE A 8 19.75 -12.07 -8.16
C ILE A 8 19.83 -12.37 -9.66
N THR A 9 20.67 -13.34 -10.04
CA THR A 9 20.85 -13.73 -11.44
C THR A 9 20.34 -15.16 -11.64
N THR A 10 19.58 -15.38 -12.74
CA THR A 10 19.11 -16.70 -13.12
C THR A 10 19.13 -16.86 -14.62
N SER A 11 19.37 -18.09 -15.09
CA SER A 11 19.22 -18.48 -16.49
C SER A 11 17.96 -19.32 -16.71
N ASN A 12 17.18 -19.60 -15.67
CA ASN A 12 15.93 -20.32 -15.76
C ASN A 12 14.78 -19.40 -16.21
N ASN A 13 13.70 -20.00 -16.70
CA ASN A 13 12.50 -19.26 -17.08
C ASN A 13 11.70 -18.76 -15.89
N TYR A 14 12.01 -19.22 -14.69
CA TYR A 14 11.37 -18.81 -13.45
C TYR A 14 12.37 -18.78 -12.31
N ILE A 15 12.01 -18.09 -11.26
CA ILE A 15 12.78 -18.02 -10.02
C ILE A 15 11.83 -17.88 -8.84
N ASP A 16 12.09 -18.61 -7.76
CA ASP A 16 11.37 -18.46 -6.51
C ASP A 16 12.01 -17.34 -5.69
N LEU A 17 11.20 -16.37 -5.27
CA LEU A 17 11.67 -15.20 -4.56
C LEU A 17 11.30 -15.28 -3.09
N ALA A 18 12.28 -15.00 -2.23
CA ALA A 18 12.05 -14.82 -0.80
C ALA A 18 11.80 -13.34 -0.52
N LEU A 19 10.58 -13.01 -0.11
CA LEU A 19 10.18 -11.64 0.19
C LEU A 19 10.13 -11.42 1.70
N SER A 20 10.53 -10.21 2.11
CA SER A 20 10.45 -9.81 3.52
C SER A 20 9.06 -9.26 3.85
N THR A 21 8.76 -9.17 5.14
CA THR A 21 7.54 -8.50 5.61
C THR A 21 7.62 -7.01 5.29
N GLY A 22 6.51 -6.43 4.84
CA GLY A 22 6.42 -5.03 4.47
C GLY A 22 6.42 -4.83 2.95
N ILE A 23 6.95 -3.70 2.51
CA ILE A 23 6.98 -3.34 1.08
C ILE A 23 8.23 -3.94 0.45
N ASN A 24 8.02 -4.70 -0.63
CA ASN A 24 9.09 -5.29 -1.42
C ASN A 24 9.09 -4.69 -2.82
N ILE A 25 10.24 -4.23 -3.28
CA ILE A 25 10.42 -3.68 -4.61
C ILE A 25 11.21 -4.66 -5.45
N ILE A 26 10.59 -5.14 -6.53
CA ILE A 26 11.18 -6.10 -7.45
C ILE A 26 11.45 -5.41 -8.78
N GLU A 27 12.68 -5.43 -9.23
CA GLU A 27 13.08 -4.87 -10.50
C GLU A 27 13.65 -5.98 -11.37
N VAL A 28 13.11 -6.11 -12.58
CA VAL A 28 13.57 -7.10 -13.56
C VAL A 28 14.20 -6.37 -14.73
N LYS A 29 15.48 -6.67 -14.97
CA LYS A 29 16.24 -6.11 -16.07
C LYS A 29 16.81 -7.25 -16.89
N THR A 30 16.68 -7.14 -18.21
CA THR A 30 17.29 -8.10 -19.14
C THR A 30 18.64 -7.56 -19.62
N ASP A 31 19.44 -8.43 -20.23
CA ASP A 31 20.72 -8.05 -20.85
C ASP A 31 20.54 -7.35 -22.21
N LYS A 32 19.29 -7.15 -22.66
CA LYS A 32 18.97 -6.46 -23.90
C LYS A 32 18.54 -5.02 -23.60
N ASP A 33 19.30 -4.05 -24.07
CA ASP A 33 19.10 -2.64 -23.79
C ASP A 33 17.73 -2.11 -24.25
N CYS A 34 17.11 -2.71 -25.25
CA CYS A 34 15.82 -2.27 -25.78
C CYS A 34 14.60 -2.78 -25.03
N GLN A 35 14.74 -3.64 -24.03
CA GLN A 35 13.61 -4.24 -23.30
C GLN A 35 13.20 -3.45 -22.05
N GLY A 36 14.02 -2.48 -21.61
CA GLY A 36 13.70 -1.66 -20.45
C GLY A 36 13.79 -2.41 -19.12
N ILE A 37 13.18 -1.81 -18.11
CA ILE A 37 13.18 -2.32 -16.73
C ILE A 37 11.73 -2.52 -16.32
N TYR A 38 11.42 -3.72 -15.78
CA TYR A 38 10.14 -4.01 -15.15
C TYR A 38 10.29 -3.88 -13.64
N GLU A 39 9.38 -3.11 -13.02
CA GLU A 39 9.38 -2.92 -11.59
C GLU A 39 8.00 -3.24 -11.02
N GLU A 40 7.97 -3.96 -9.91
CA GLU A 40 6.74 -4.28 -9.20
C GLU A 40 6.96 -4.13 -7.69
N THR A 41 5.97 -3.56 -7.02
CA THR A 41 5.96 -3.42 -5.57
C THR A 41 4.98 -4.41 -4.98
N ILE A 42 5.44 -5.24 -4.04
CA ILE A 42 4.62 -6.26 -3.38
C ILE A 42 4.61 -6.01 -1.88
N PHE A 43 3.42 -5.95 -1.31
CA PHE A 43 3.23 -5.80 0.14
C PHE A 43 2.96 -7.15 0.79
N ILE A 44 3.83 -7.54 1.73
CA ILE A 44 3.72 -8.78 2.50
C ILE A 44 3.53 -8.42 3.96
N SER A 45 2.31 -8.56 4.46
CA SER A 45 1.99 -8.34 5.87
C SER A 45 0.60 -8.90 6.18
N GLU A 46 0.34 -9.11 7.47
CA GLU A 46 -1.01 -9.41 7.99
C GLU A 46 -1.68 -8.16 8.58
N ASP A 47 -1.06 -7.01 8.46
CA ASP A 47 -1.52 -5.75 9.02
C ASP A 47 -1.85 -4.75 7.90
N ILE A 48 -2.29 -3.56 8.29
CA ILE A 48 -2.68 -2.47 7.40
C ILE A 48 -1.74 -1.29 7.63
N MET A 49 -1.28 -0.68 6.55
CA MET A 49 -0.37 0.46 6.60
C MET A 49 -0.79 1.52 5.61
N LEU A 50 -0.68 2.77 6.00
CA LEU A 50 -0.92 3.93 5.14
C LEU A 50 0.40 4.64 4.83
N SER A 51 0.69 4.86 3.55
CA SER A 51 1.91 5.55 3.13
C SER A 51 1.66 6.33 1.84
N PRO A 52 2.15 7.56 1.69
CA PRO A 52 2.89 8.34 2.67
C PRO A 52 2.00 8.89 3.80
N ASN A 53 2.60 9.11 4.95
CA ASN A 53 1.98 9.76 6.10
C ASN A 53 3.09 10.54 6.83
N PRO A 54 3.16 11.87 6.74
CA PRO A 54 2.12 12.84 6.31
C PRO A 54 1.68 12.75 4.87
N VAL A 55 0.41 13.14 4.63
CA VAL A 55 -0.23 13.04 3.32
C VAL A 55 -0.33 14.42 2.68
N LYS A 56 0.01 14.54 1.41
CA LYS A 56 -0.18 15.79 0.63
C LYS A 56 -1.52 15.78 -0.10
N SER A 57 -1.67 15.03 -1.16
CA SER A 57 -2.91 14.96 -1.94
C SER A 57 -3.59 13.61 -1.86
N SER A 58 -2.82 12.55 -1.76
CA SER A 58 -3.34 11.19 -1.66
C SER A 58 -2.33 10.29 -0.97
N SER A 59 -2.81 9.16 -0.48
CA SER A 59 -1.97 8.15 0.14
C SER A 59 -2.41 6.77 -0.32
N THR A 60 -1.61 5.77 -0.10
CA THR A 60 -1.92 4.39 -0.42
C THR A 60 -2.12 3.60 0.86
N LEU A 61 -3.26 2.93 0.96
CA LEU A 61 -3.53 1.99 2.02
C LEU A 61 -3.09 0.60 1.57
N TRP A 62 -2.13 0.03 2.29
CA TRP A 62 -1.66 -1.32 2.04
C TRP A 62 -2.41 -2.26 2.98
N VAL A 63 -3.17 -3.18 2.40
CA VAL A 63 -4.04 -4.08 3.15
C VAL A 63 -3.41 -5.46 3.22
N GLY A 64 -2.96 -5.86 4.40
CA GLY A 64 -2.42 -7.20 4.62
C GLY A 64 -3.51 -8.26 4.64
N GLY A 65 -3.10 -9.53 4.71
CA GLY A 65 -4.03 -10.65 4.73
C GLY A 65 -4.69 -10.92 3.39
N ASN A 66 -5.89 -11.50 3.42
CA ASN A 66 -6.60 -11.96 2.23
C ASN A 66 -8.00 -11.35 2.07
N ASP A 67 -8.38 -10.39 2.89
CA ASP A 67 -9.70 -9.78 2.81
C ASP A 67 -9.88 -9.06 1.47
N GLN A 68 -11.06 -9.22 0.87
CA GLN A 68 -11.34 -8.69 -0.47
C GLN A 68 -11.95 -7.30 -0.44
N ASN A 69 -12.49 -6.89 0.68
CA ASN A 69 -13.13 -5.58 0.84
C ASN A 69 -12.64 -4.90 2.11
N VAL A 70 -12.56 -3.58 2.06
CA VAL A 70 -12.18 -2.77 3.20
C VAL A 70 -13.11 -1.56 3.31
N ASN A 71 -13.58 -1.30 4.53
CA ASN A 71 -14.32 -0.09 4.87
C ASN A 71 -13.40 0.91 5.52
N MET A 72 -13.39 2.13 5.00
CA MET A 72 -12.57 3.22 5.53
C MET A 72 -13.48 4.37 5.95
N THR A 73 -13.24 4.90 7.13
CA THR A 73 -13.92 6.11 7.61
C THR A 73 -12.87 7.09 8.11
N LEU A 74 -12.89 8.30 7.56
CA LEU A 74 -11.99 9.36 7.98
C LEU A 74 -12.71 10.27 8.95
N PHE A 75 -12.12 10.46 10.14
CA PHE A 75 -12.63 11.34 11.19
C PHE A 75 -11.66 12.51 11.41
N ASP A 76 -12.19 13.67 11.76
CA ASP A 76 -11.37 14.74 12.30
C ASP A 76 -11.11 14.50 13.81
N ILE A 77 -10.34 15.38 14.44
CA ILE A 77 -9.99 15.22 15.85
C ILE A 77 -11.17 15.41 16.80
N THR A 78 -12.29 15.95 16.32
CA THR A 78 -13.50 16.10 17.11
C THR A 78 -14.42 14.88 17.01
N GLY A 79 -14.08 13.91 16.18
CA GLY A 79 -14.87 12.72 15.93
C GLY A 79 -15.88 12.86 14.81
N LYS A 80 -15.85 13.99 14.08
CA LYS A 80 -16.75 14.20 12.94
C LYS A 80 -16.28 13.39 11.74
N VAL A 81 -17.20 12.69 11.09
CA VAL A 81 -16.93 11.93 9.87
C VAL A 81 -16.72 12.88 8.70
N ILE A 82 -15.56 12.79 8.07
CA ILE A 82 -15.25 13.53 6.84
C ILE A 82 -15.78 12.79 5.63
N TRP A 83 -15.49 11.49 5.54
CA TRP A 83 -16.05 10.61 4.51
C TRP A 83 -15.98 9.15 4.95
N THR A 84 -16.79 8.33 4.30
CA THR A 84 -16.78 6.87 4.44
C THR A 84 -16.69 6.26 3.05
N ARG A 85 -15.85 5.25 2.91
CA ARG A 85 -15.67 4.53 1.66
C ARG A 85 -15.62 3.04 1.89
N ASN A 86 -16.21 2.29 0.95
CA ASN A 86 -16.02 0.84 0.85
C ASN A 86 -15.30 0.58 -0.45
N GLU A 87 -14.14 -0.06 -0.38
CA GLU A 87 -13.31 -0.34 -1.54
C GLU A 87 -13.04 -1.82 -1.65
N GLN A 88 -13.04 -2.31 -2.89
CA GLN A 88 -12.57 -3.65 -3.19
C GLN A 88 -11.05 -3.64 -3.21
N VAL A 89 -10.44 -4.57 -2.49
CA VAL A 89 -8.96 -4.66 -2.42
C VAL A 89 -8.45 -5.37 -3.65
N PRO A 90 -7.64 -4.69 -4.49
CA PRO A 90 -7.10 -5.31 -5.69
C PRO A 90 -6.03 -6.35 -5.34
N TYR A 91 -5.59 -7.08 -6.35
CA TYR A 91 -4.57 -8.11 -6.20
C TYR A 91 -3.25 -7.56 -5.66
N SER A 92 -2.94 -6.31 -5.98
CA SER A 92 -1.75 -5.61 -5.47
C SER A 92 -1.82 -5.31 -3.97
N ARG A 93 -2.97 -5.49 -3.35
CA ARG A 93 -3.23 -5.18 -1.93
C ARG A 93 -3.09 -3.70 -1.59
N SER A 94 -3.19 -2.82 -2.58
CA SER A 94 -3.09 -1.38 -2.40
C SER A 94 -4.40 -0.69 -2.79
N VAL A 95 -4.84 0.24 -1.95
CA VAL A 95 -6.05 1.03 -2.17
C VAL A 95 -5.68 2.50 -2.11
N ASN A 96 -6.09 3.27 -3.13
CA ASN A 96 -5.85 4.71 -3.13
C ASN A 96 -6.79 5.41 -2.15
N VAL A 97 -6.23 6.26 -1.29
CA VAL A 97 -6.98 7.04 -0.31
C VAL A 97 -6.83 8.53 -0.65
N PRO A 98 -7.90 9.20 -1.13
CA PRO A 98 -7.81 10.60 -1.52
C PRO A 98 -7.91 11.55 -0.32
N PHE A 99 -7.08 12.58 -0.33
CA PHE A 99 -7.08 13.65 0.68
C PHE A 99 -7.13 15.04 0.04
N SER A 100 -7.35 15.14 -1.27
CA SER A 100 -7.28 16.40 -2.01
C SER A 100 -8.27 17.46 -1.51
N ASN A 101 -9.43 17.05 -1.01
CA ASN A 101 -10.45 17.94 -0.48
C ASN A 101 -10.43 18.05 1.05
N VAL A 102 -9.37 17.59 1.67
CA VAL A 102 -9.22 17.57 3.13
C VAL A 102 -8.25 18.67 3.54
N ARG A 103 -8.65 19.49 4.52
CA ARG A 103 -7.80 20.56 5.04
C ARG A 103 -6.59 20.01 5.78
N SER A 104 -5.51 20.78 5.81
CA SER A 104 -4.33 20.43 6.61
C SER A 104 -4.73 20.24 8.08
N GLY A 105 -4.21 19.20 8.69
CA GLY A 105 -4.51 18.91 10.09
C GLY A 105 -4.35 17.45 10.43
N LEU A 106 -4.82 17.10 11.62
CA LEU A 106 -4.74 15.76 12.17
C LEU A 106 -6.08 15.04 12.01
N TYR A 107 -6.03 13.81 11.54
CA TYR A 107 -7.20 12.97 11.29
C TYR A 107 -6.97 11.56 11.81
N ILE A 108 -8.05 10.80 11.91
CA ILE A 108 -8.00 9.38 12.24
C ILE A 108 -8.72 8.63 11.10
N LEU A 109 -8.00 7.71 10.49
CA LEU A 109 -8.55 6.79 9.50
C LEU A 109 -8.86 5.48 10.19
N LYS A 110 -10.14 5.13 10.27
CA LYS A 110 -10.58 3.84 10.77
C LYS A 110 -10.74 2.90 9.60
N VAL A 111 -10.05 1.78 9.65
CA VAL A 111 -10.05 0.77 8.61
C VAL A 111 -10.60 -0.52 9.16
N ASP A 112 -11.67 -1.02 8.56
CA ASP A 112 -12.29 -2.28 8.92
C ASP A 112 -12.33 -3.19 7.70
N SER A 113 -11.81 -4.39 7.85
CA SER A 113 -12.01 -5.49 6.92
C SER A 113 -12.62 -6.67 7.67
N LYS A 114 -12.85 -7.78 6.98
CA LYS A 114 -13.46 -8.95 7.61
C LYS A 114 -12.68 -9.46 8.82
N THR A 115 -11.35 -9.43 8.75
CA THR A 115 -10.47 -9.99 9.79
C THR A 115 -9.61 -8.95 10.50
N ILE A 116 -9.48 -7.73 9.95
CA ILE A 116 -8.59 -6.71 10.48
C ILE A 116 -9.38 -5.44 10.79
N LYS A 117 -9.13 -4.88 11.99
CA LYS A 117 -9.67 -3.58 12.40
C LYS A 117 -8.52 -2.74 12.92
N LYS A 118 -8.33 -1.55 12.34
CA LYS A 118 -7.23 -0.67 12.73
C LYS A 118 -7.63 0.79 12.63
N SER A 119 -7.10 1.60 13.54
CA SER A 119 -7.20 3.06 13.49
C SER A 119 -5.81 3.64 13.23
N ILE A 120 -5.69 4.50 12.24
CA ILE A 120 -4.43 5.09 11.81
C ILE A 120 -4.50 6.60 12.02
N LYS A 121 -3.52 7.15 12.72
CA LYS A 121 -3.35 8.60 12.85
C LYS A 121 -2.79 9.14 11.54
N VAL A 122 -3.48 10.11 10.95
CA VAL A 122 -3.10 10.68 9.66
C VAL A 122 -2.82 12.17 9.81
N ILE A 123 -1.69 12.60 9.28
CA ILE A 123 -1.32 14.01 9.22
C ILE A 123 -1.48 14.48 7.78
N LYS A 124 -2.36 15.46 7.54
CA LYS A 124 -2.56 16.08 6.23
C LYS A 124 -1.77 17.39 6.18
N GLU A 125 -0.88 17.46 5.23
CA GLU A 125 -0.10 18.69 4.97
C GLU A 125 -0.84 19.69 4.10
#